data_54ef1d1d5291de5ce2f022a71a9ed806
#
_entry.id   54ef1d1d5291de5ce2f022a71a9ed806
#
_cell.length_a   1.000
_cell.length_b   1.000
_cell.length_c   1.000
_cell.angle_alpha   90.00
_cell.angle_beta   90.00
_cell.angle_gamma   90.00
#
_symmetry.space_group_name_H-M   'P 1'
#
loop_
_entity.id
_entity.type
_entity.pdbx_description
1 polymer ?
#
loop_
_entity_poly.entity_id
_entity_poly.type
_entity_poly.pdbx_seq_one_letter_code
_entity_poly.pdbx_strand_id
1 'polypeptide(L)'
;MIARIWSGESPLWRLLLPLSWLYGLVSGLIRLSYKLGWQKAWRAPVPVVVVGNLTAGGNGKTPVVVWLVEQLQQRGIRVGVVSRGYGGKAASYPLLLNTATPTAEAGDEPVLIYQRTGAPVAVSPVRSDAVQALLAAHDLQLIVTDDGLQHYKLARDKEIVVIDGVRRFGNGWWLPAGPMRERASRLRSVDAVIVNGGLARPGEIPMQLRPGQAVNLLTGERRDAAALDNVVAMAGIGQDRKS
;
A
#
# COMPACT_ATOMS: atom_id res chain seq x y z
N MET A 1 -22.99 0.99 -0.80
CA MET A 1 -23.49 0.48 0.49
C MET A 1 -22.38 0.42 1.55
N ILE A 2 -21.24 -0.22 1.30
CA ILE A 2 -20.14 -0.37 2.27
C ILE A 2 -19.55 0.96 2.76
N ALA A 3 -19.40 1.95 1.88
CA ALA A 3 -18.89 3.28 2.24
C ALA A 3 -19.75 3.99 3.30
N ARG A 4 -21.09 3.88 3.20
CA ARG A 4 -22.03 4.45 4.17
C ARG A 4 -22.03 3.72 5.51
N ILE A 5 -21.69 2.43 5.51
CA ILE A 5 -21.49 1.65 6.75
C ILE A 5 -20.21 2.14 7.44
N TRP A 6 -19.13 2.28 6.68
CA TRP A 6 -17.82 2.66 7.21
C TRP A 6 -17.67 4.14 7.56
N SER A 7 -18.50 5.03 6.95
CA SER A 7 -18.60 6.43 7.38
C SER A 7 -19.42 6.59 8.67
N GLY A 8 -20.22 5.58 9.04
CA GLY A 8 -21.13 5.66 10.19
C GLY A 8 -22.52 6.20 9.86
N GLU A 9 -22.77 6.58 8.59
CA GLU A 9 -24.09 7.09 8.15
C GLU A 9 -25.19 6.03 8.20
N SER A 10 -24.86 4.77 7.94
CA SER A 10 -25.82 3.66 8.00
C SER A 10 -25.72 2.93 9.34
N PRO A 11 -26.83 2.73 10.09
CA PRO A 11 -26.80 2.05 11.38
C PRO A 11 -26.43 0.55 11.28
N LEU A 12 -26.40 -0.01 10.09
CA LEU A 12 -26.06 -1.42 9.85
C LEU A 12 -24.68 -1.82 10.39
N TRP A 13 -23.74 -0.87 10.57
CA TRP A 13 -22.44 -1.16 11.17
C TRP A 13 -22.57 -1.76 12.58
N ARG A 14 -23.68 -1.43 13.33
CA ARG A 14 -23.89 -1.97 14.67
C ARG A 14 -24.14 -3.48 14.68
N LEU A 15 -24.80 -3.99 13.65
CA LEU A 15 -25.04 -5.44 13.49
C LEU A 15 -23.74 -6.20 13.20
N LEU A 16 -22.73 -5.52 12.65
CA LEU A 16 -21.42 -6.09 12.33
C LEU A 16 -20.43 -6.03 13.50
N LEU A 17 -20.78 -5.37 14.62
CA LEU A 17 -19.89 -5.22 15.78
C LEU A 17 -19.35 -6.54 16.33
N PRO A 18 -20.16 -7.61 16.52
CA PRO A 18 -19.61 -8.87 17.06
C PRO A 18 -18.49 -9.44 16.19
N LEU A 19 -18.65 -9.39 14.85
CA LEU A 19 -17.62 -9.82 13.90
C LEU A 19 -16.41 -8.90 13.93
N SER A 20 -16.64 -7.60 14.10
CA SER A 20 -15.58 -6.60 14.21
C SER A 20 -14.72 -6.82 15.48
N TRP A 21 -15.35 -7.14 16.60
CA TRP A 21 -14.63 -7.47 17.83
C TRP A 21 -13.83 -8.76 17.70
N LEU A 22 -14.41 -9.78 17.08
CA LEU A 22 -13.70 -11.03 16.79
C LEU A 22 -12.47 -10.77 15.90
N TYR A 23 -12.64 -10.00 14.83
CA TYR A 23 -11.52 -9.58 13.96
C TYR A 23 -10.43 -8.83 14.75
N GLY A 24 -10.84 -7.87 15.58
CA GLY A 24 -9.93 -7.08 16.42
C GLY A 24 -9.17 -7.94 17.44
N LEU A 25 -9.86 -8.92 18.05
CA LEU A 25 -9.24 -9.87 18.96
C LEU A 25 -8.21 -10.75 18.25
N VAL A 26 -8.58 -11.39 17.15
CA VAL A 26 -7.71 -12.28 16.39
C VAL A 26 -6.49 -11.52 15.85
N SER A 27 -6.70 -10.38 15.20
CA SER A 27 -5.61 -9.55 14.66
C SER A 27 -4.69 -9.02 15.78
N GLY A 28 -5.26 -8.67 16.93
CA GLY A 28 -4.54 -8.25 18.12
C GLY A 28 -3.68 -9.36 18.71
N LEU A 29 -4.22 -10.58 18.82
CA LEU A 29 -3.49 -11.76 19.30
C LEU A 29 -2.35 -12.14 18.37
N ILE A 30 -2.57 -12.11 17.03
CA ILE A 30 -1.51 -12.36 16.06
C ILE A 30 -0.39 -11.34 16.24
N ARG A 31 -0.71 -10.04 16.30
CA ARG A 31 0.29 -9.00 16.52
C ARG A 31 1.04 -9.18 17.84
N LEU A 32 0.33 -9.52 18.92
CA LEU A 32 0.92 -9.73 20.23
C LEU A 32 1.88 -10.92 20.23
N SER A 33 1.55 -12.03 19.52
CA SER A 33 2.40 -13.20 19.42
C SER A 33 3.75 -12.90 18.77
N TYR A 34 3.79 -12.04 17.75
CA TYR A 34 5.05 -11.54 17.16
C TYR A 34 5.80 -10.62 18.12
N LYS A 35 5.08 -9.70 18.80
CA LYS A 35 5.68 -8.75 19.76
C LYS A 35 6.32 -9.47 20.96
N LEU A 36 5.70 -10.55 21.44
CA LEU A 36 6.21 -11.38 22.54
C LEU A 36 7.27 -12.42 22.08
N GLY A 37 7.56 -12.49 20.78
CA GLY A 37 8.54 -13.43 20.23
C GLY A 37 8.04 -14.89 20.14
N TRP A 38 6.76 -15.16 20.39
CA TRP A 38 6.17 -16.51 20.21
C TRP A 38 6.17 -16.94 18.74
N GLN A 39 6.00 -15.98 17.84
CA GLN A 39 6.21 -16.19 16.41
C GLN A 39 7.45 -15.42 15.95
N LYS A 40 8.30 -16.09 15.17
CA LYS A 40 9.53 -15.50 14.65
C LYS A 40 9.25 -14.77 13.34
N ALA A 41 9.68 -13.51 13.25
CA ALA A 41 9.75 -12.79 12.00
C ALA A 41 11.08 -13.12 11.30
N TRP A 42 11.04 -13.38 10.01
CA TRP A 42 12.24 -13.51 9.20
C TRP A 42 12.84 -12.13 8.93
N ARG A 43 14.15 -11.98 9.14
CA ARG A 43 14.89 -10.73 8.92
C ARG A 43 15.71 -10.82 7.65
N ALA A 44 15.53 -9.86 6.76
CA ALA A 44 16.37 -9.70 5.57
C ALA A 44 17.79 -9.25 5.95
N PRO A 45 18.80 -9.58 5.13
CA PRO A 45 20.18 -9.08 5.33
C PRO A 45 20.35 -7.59 4.99
N VAL A 46 19.33 -6.97 4.39
CA VAL A 46 19.28 -5.54 4.07
C VAL A 46 18.10 -4.88 4.79
N PRO A 47 18.14 -3.56 5.02
CA PRO A 47 17.02 -2.84 5.64
C PRO A 47 15.70 -3.00 4.87
N VAL A 48 14.61 -3.10 5.62
CA VAL A 48 13.24 -3.21 5.10
C VAL A 48 12.42 -2.02 5.56
N VAL A 49 11.89 -1.27 4.60
CA VAL A 49 10.93 -0.18 4.82
C VAL A 49 9.54 -0.64 4.43
N VAL A 50 8.61 -0.59 5.36
CA VAL A 50 7.21 -0.96 5.12
C VAL A 50 6.38 0.28 4.85
N VAL A 51 5.73 0.34 3.69
CA VAL A 51 4.68 1.31 3.41
C VAL A 51 3.34 0.60 3.50
N GLY A 52 2.43 1.13 4.29
CA GLY A 52 1.13 0.49 4.50
C GLY A 52 0.05 1.47 4.97
N ASN A 53 -1.10 0.94 5.32
CA ASN A 53 -2.21 1.71 5.86
C ASN A 53 -2.94 0.95 6.97
N LEU A 54 -3.75 1.68 7.74
CA LEU A 54 -4.55 1.12 8.84
C LEU A 54 -5.99 0.80 8.43
N THR A 55 -6.44 1.26 7.26
CA THR A 55 -7.82 1.11 6.79
C THR A 55 -7.88 0.34 5.47
N ALA A 56 -8.95 -0.37 5.23
CA ALA A 56 -9.23 -0.92 3.91
C ALA A 56 -9.56 0.19 2.90
N GLY A 57 -9.24 -0.03 1.63
CA GLY A 57 -9.46 0.91 0.52
C GLY A 57 -8.20 1.68 0.11
N GLY A 58 -8.32 2.44 -0.97
CA GLY A 58 -7.24 3.25 -1.53
C GLY A 58 -6.93 4.47 -0.66
N ASN A 59 -5.73 4.52 -0.09
CA ASN A 59 -5.23 5.64 0.70
C ASN A 59 -4.08 6.39 0.02
N GLY A 60 -3.68 5.97 -1.18
CA GLY A 60 -2.55 6.56 -1.90
C GLY A 60 -1.19 5.96 -1.52
N LYS A 61 -1.13 4.69 -1.11
CA LYS A 61 0.14 4.00 -0.79
C LYS A 61 1.07 3.89 -1.99
N THR A 62 0.55 3.40 -3.11
CA THR A 62 1.35 3.15 -4.31
C THR A 62 2.09 4.40 -4.83
N PRO A 63 1.47 5.58 -4.91
CA PRO A 63 2.20 6.83 -5.18
C PRO A 63 3.32 7.13 -4.18
N VAL A 64 3.13 6.83 -2.89
CA VAL A 64 4.19 7.00 -1.87
C VAL A 64 5.33 6.02 -2.10
N VAL A 65 5.03 4.76 -2.42
CA VAL A 65 6.05 3.74 -2.75
C VAL A 65 6.86 4.18 -3.96
N VAL A 66 6.20 4.60 -5.04
CA VAL A 66 6.87 5.11 -6.27
C VAL A 66 7.78 6.28 -5.92
N TRP A 67 7.25 7.31 -5.25
CA TRP A 67 8.03 8.48 -4.84
C TRP A 67 9.24 8.09 -3.97
N LEU A 68 9.04 7.23 -2.99
CA LEU A 68 10.11 6.79 -2.08
C LEU A 68 11.22 6.06 -2.85
N VAL A 69 10.85 5.14 -3.75
CA VAL A 69 11.79 4.40 -4.58
C VAL A 69 12.58 5.35 -5.48
N GLU A 70 11.91 6.27 -6.19
CA GLU A 70 12.55 7.28 -7.03
C GLU A 70 13.54 8.15 -6.22
N GLN A 71 13.14 8.59 -5.02
CA GLN A 71 14.01 9.39 -4.14
C GLN A 71 15.24 8.62 -3.65
N LEU A 72 15.11 7.33 -3.40
CA LEU A 72 16.23 6.48 -2.98
C LEU A 72 17.17 6.20 -4.16
N GLN A 73 16.63 5.91 -5.35
CA GLN A 73 17.39 5.70 -6.57
C GLN A 73 18.20 6.97 -6.97
N GLN A 74 17.60 8.17 -6.84
CA GLN A 74 18.29 9.44 -7.08
C GLN A 74 19.50 9.64 -6.14
N ARG A 75 19.51 9.00 -4.97
CA ARG A 75 20.64 8.98 -4.03
C ARG A 75 21.63 7.83 -4.27
N GLY A 76 21.46 7.09 -5.36
CA GLY A 76 22.32 5.96 -5.71
C GLY A 76 22.05 4.69 -4.90
N ILE A 77 20.92 4.59 -4.19
CA ILE A 77 20.57 3.41 -3.41
C ILE A 77 19.87 2.39 -4.32
N ARG A 78 20.37 1.16 -4.36
CA ARG A 78 19.76 0.05 -5.10
C ARG A 78 18.61 -0.53 -4.30
N VAL A 79 17.37 -0.23 -4.75
CA VAL A 79 16.12 -0.55 -4.06
C VAL A 79 15.37 -1.64 -4.81
N GLY A 80 14.87 -2.64 -4.07
CA GLY A 80 13.87 -3.59 -4.57
C GLY A 80 12.52 -3.37 -3.92
N VAL A 81 11.45 -3.72 -4.62
CA VAL A 81 10.09 -3.60 -4.09
C VAL A 81 9.41 -4.94 -4.00
N VAL A 82 8.73 -5.22 -2.89
CA VAL A 82 7.92 -6.42 -2.73
C VAL A 82 6.46 -6.06 -2.46
N SER A 83 5.56 -6.77 -3.15
CA SER A 83 4.13 -6.62 -2.99
C SER A 83 3.43 -7.98 -2.86
N ARG A 84 2.16 -7.97 -2.51
CA ARG A 84 1.35 -9.20 -2.48
C ARG A 84 0.95 -9.68 -3.87
N GLY A 85 0.85 -8.75 -4.81
CA GLY A 85 0.23 -9.03 -6.11
C GLY A 85 -1.29 -9.15 -5.98
N TYR A 86 -1.92 -8.23 -5.25
CA TYR A 86 -3.38 -8.25 -5.10
C TYR A 86 -4.05 -8.15 -6.48
N GLY A 87 -5.06 -9.01 -6.72
CA GLY A 87 -5.75 -9.09 -8.01
C GLY A 87 -5.02 -9.95 -9.05
N GLY A 88 -3.72 -10.18 -8.89
CA GLY A 88 -2.93 -11.04 -9.78
C GLY A 88 -3.06 -12.53 -9.42
N LYS A 89 -2.83 -13.38 -10.43
CA LYS A 89 -2.81 -14.85 -10.30
C LYS A 89 -1.64 -15.40 -11.12
N ALA A 90 -0.45 -15.42 -10.52
CA ALA A 90 0.72 -16.03 -11.15
C ALA A 90 0.63 -17.57 -11.11
N ALA A 91 1.24 -18.21 -12.10
CA ALA A 91 1.35 -19.67 -12.15
C ALA A 91 2.21 -20.22 -11.00
N SER A 92 3.19 -19.42 -10.53
CA SER A 92 4.07 -19.77 -9.41
C SER A 92 4.49 -18.51 -8.64
N TYR A 93 4.82 -18.69 -7.36
CA TYR A 93 5.37 -17.62 -6.49
C TYR A 93 6.67 -18.11 -5.86
N PRO A 94 7.62 -17.18 -5.57
CA PRO A 94 7.58 -15.75 -5.88
C PRO A 94 7.70 -15.47 -7.38
N LEU A 95 7.01 -14.44 -7.89
CA LEU A 95 7.14 -13.96 -9.26
C LEU A 95 7.99 -12.68 -9.28
N LEU A 96 9.13 -12.73 -9.99
CA LEU A 96 9.93 -11.56 -10.32
C LEU A 96 9.35 -10.90 -11.58
N LEU A 97 9.04 -9.61 -11.51
CA LEU A 97 8.47 -8.88 -12.64
C LEU A 97 9.54 -8.57 -13.70
N ASN A 98 9.10 -8.57 -14.93
CA ASN A 98 9.84 -8.09 -16.10
C ASN A 98 8.94 -7.23 -16.98
N THR A 99 9.46 -6.71 -18.09
CA THR A 99 8.73 -5.83 -19.02
C THR A 99 7.52 -6.48 -19.68
N ALA A 100 7.47 -7.82 -19.76
CA ALA A 100 6.38 -8.58 -20.35
C ALA A 100 5.36 -9.09 -19.32
N THR A 101 5.61 -8.90 -18.01
CA THR A 101 4.72 -9.42 -16.96
C THR A 101 3.36 -8.71 -17.00
N PRO A 102 2.25 -9.46 -17.24
CA PRO A 102 0.94 -8.85 -17.33
C PRO A 102 0.35 -8.55 -15.93
N THR A 103 -0.52 -7.55 -15.86
CA THR A 103 -1.24 -7.22 -14.62
C THR A 103 -2.11 -8.36 -14.11
N ALA A 104 -2.61 -9.22 -15.00
CA ALA A 104 -3.39 -10.41 -14.64
C ALA A 104 -2.58 -11.42 -13.77
N GLU A 105 -1.26 -11.43 -13.88
CA GLU A 105 -0.39 -12.31 -13.07
C GLU A 105 0.12 -11.62 -11.81
N ALA A 106 0.64 -10.40 -11.94
CA ALA A 106 1.32 -9.70 -10.85
C ALA A 106 0.41 -8.75 -10.05
N GLY A 107 -0.75 -8.38 -10.60
CA GLY A 107 -1.58 -7.27 -10.11
C GLY A 107 -1.16 -5.93 -10.72
N ASP A 108 -2.05 -4.97 -10.72
CA ASP A 108 -1.86 -3.64 -11.33
C ASP A 108 -0.89 -2.76 -10.53
N GLU A 109 -0.95 -2.75 -9.20
CA GLU A 109 -0.06 -1.95 -8.37
C GLU A 109 1.43 -2.32 -8.55
N PRO A 110 1.85 -3.61 -8.46
CA PRO A 110 3.25 -3.98 -8.69
C PRO A 110 3.75 -3.69 -10.10
N VAL A 111 2.92 -3.91 -11.12
CA VAL A 111 3.27 -3.59 -12.50
C VAL A 111 3.45 -2.09 -12.69
N LEU A 112 2.57 -1.26 -12.10
CA LEU A 112 2.70 0.19 -12.12
C LEU A 112 4.02 0.65 -11.45
N ILE A 113 4.34 0.10 -10.27
CA ILE A 113 5.59 0.43 -9.57
C ILE A 113 6.80 0.08 -10.45
N TYR A 114 6.82 -1.12 -11.04
CA TYR A 114 7.90 -1.56 -11.93
C TYR A 114 8.07 -0.63 -13.14
N GLN A 115 6.96 -0.32 -13.83
CA GLN A 115 6.99 0.54 -15.03
C GLN A 115 7.42 1.98 -14.72
N ARG A 116 7.04 2.50 -13.55
CA ARG A 116 7.35 3.89 -13.16
C ARG A 116 8.78 4.06 -12.66
N THR A 117 9.29 3.09 -11.94
CA THR A 117 10.58 3.23 -11.24
C THR A 117 11.71 2.47 -11.89
N GLY A 118 11.43 1.46 -12.71
CA GLY A 118 12.43 0.52 -13.21
C GLY A 118 13.12 -0.32 -12.11
N ALA A 119 12.71 -0.18 -10.86
CA ALA A 119 13.25 -0.96 -9.76
C ALA A 119 12.85 -2.44 -9.89
N PRO A 120 13.69 -3.40 -9.46
CA PRO A 120 13.29 -4.79 -9.35
C PRO A 120 12.08 -4.96 -8.44
N VAL A 121 11.04 -5.64 -8.93
CA VAL A 121 9.79 -5.89 -8.19
C VAL A 121 9.53 -7.38 -8.13
N ALA A 122 9.13 -7.88 -6.95
CA ALA A 122 8.65 -9.25 -6.78
C ALA A 122 7.30 -9.29 -6.08
N VAL A 123 6.46 -10.25 -6.46
CA VAL A 123 5.18 -10.50 -5.79
C VAL A 123 5.14 -11.89 -5.21
N SER A 124 4.61 -11.99 -3.98
CA SER A 124 4.32 -13.27 -3.33
C SER A 124 3.31 -13.07 -2.20
N PRO A 125 2.41 -14.03 -1.96
CA PRO A 125 1.61 -14.08 -0.73
C PRO A 125 2.48 -14.09 0.52
N VAL A 126 3.67 -14.73 0.46
CA VAL A 126 4.68 -14.76 1.52
C VAL A 126 5.78 -13.75 1.18
N ARG A 127 5.80 -12.60 1.87
CA ARG A 127 6.74 -11.49 1.57
C ARG A 127 8.21 -11.86 1.70
N SER A 128 8.56 -12.72 2.67
CA SER A 128 9.93 -13.19 2.84
C SER A 128 10.47 -13.89 1.58
N ASP A 129 9.64 -14.67 0.91
CA ASP A 129 10.04 -15.41 -0.28
C ASP A 129 10.29 -14.44 -1.45
N ALA A 130 9.44 -13.41 -1.59
CA ALA A 130 9.66 -12.35 -2.57
C ALA A 130 10.96 -11.57 -2.30
N VAL A 131 11.27 -11.27 -1.02
CA VAL A 131 12.53 -10.61 -0.66
C VAL A 131 13.73 -11.50 -0.98
N GLN A 132 13.68 -12.79 -0.64
CA GLN A 132 14.75 -13.74 -0.93
C GLN A 132 15.00 -13.86 -2.44
N ALA A 133 13.94 -13.96 -3.24
CA ALA A 133 14.04 -14.03 -4.70
C ALA A 133 14.68 -12.76 -5.29
N LEU A 134 14.29 -11.57 -4.80
CA LEU A 134 14.92 -10.31 -5.22
C LEU A 134 16.40 -10.24 -4.88
N LEU A 135 16.77 -10.61 -3.66
CA LEU A 135 18.15 -10.56 -3.19
C LEU A 135 19.05 -11.61 -3.87
N ALA A 136 18.47 -12.75 -4.31
CA ALA A 136 19.18 -13.74 -5.08
C ALA A 136 19.44 -13.30 -6.53
N ALA A 137 18.54 -12.49 -7.11
CA ALA A 137 18.64 -12.04 -8.50
C ALA A 137 19.31 -10.68 -8.67
N HIS A 138 19.35 -9.85 -7.64
CA HIS A 138 19.83 -8.46 -7.72
C HIS A 138 20.63 -8.08 -6.49
N ASP A 139 21.69 -7.30 -6.70
CA ASP A 139 22.47 -6.67 -5.63
C ASP A 139 21.74 -5.44 -5.10
N LEU A 140 20.92 -5.61 -4.07
CA LEU A 140 20.08 -4.60 -3.48
C LEU A 140 20.61 -4.15 -2.11
N GLN A 141 20.40 -2.89 -1.78
CA GLN A 141 20.80 -2.27 -0.52
C GLN A 141 19.61 -2.02 0.42
N LEU A 142 18.38 -2.03 -0.14
CA LEU A 142 17.16 -1.74 0.62
C LEU A 142 15.95 -2.39 -0.05
N ILE A 143 15.00 -2.85 0.76
CA ILE A 143 13.70 -3.35 0.30
C ILE A 143 12.60 -2.42 0.77
N VAL A 144 11.71 -2.03 -0.13
CA VAL A 144 10.45 -1.36 0.17
C VAL A 144 9.31 -2.35 0.00
N THR A 145 8.38 -2.42 0.98
CA THR A 145 7.18 -3.25 0.82
C THR A 145 5.96 -2.39 0.57
N ASP A 146 5.16 -2.75 -0.42
CA ASP A 146 3.84 -2.19 -0.65
C ASP A 146 2.76 -3.02 0.08
N ASP A 147 1.92 -2.33 0.87
CA ASP A 147 0.87 -2.92 1.74
C ASP A 147 1.39 -4.03 2.67
N GLY A 148 2.52 -3.78 3.33
CA GLY A 148 3.20 -4.76 4.19
C GLY A 148 2.92 -4.62 5.69
N LEU A 149 2.13 -3.63 6.14
CA LEU A 149 2.03 -3.26 7.56
C LEU A 149 1.55 -4.42 8.45
N GLN A 150 0.54 -5.19 8.01
CA GLN A 150 0.00 -6.35 8.71
C GLN A 150 0.78 -7.65 8.48
N HIS A 151 1.86 -7.62 7.69
CA HIS A 151 2.65 -8.82 7.37
C HIS A 151 3.81 -9.01 8.35
N TYR A 152 3.49 -9.40 9.59
CA TYR A 152 4.45 -9.48 10.70
C TYR A 152 5.52 -10.56 10.55
N LYS A 153 5.36 -11.53 9.64
CA LYS A 153 6.40 -12.54 9.33
C LYS A 153 7.68 -11.95 8.76
N LEU A 154 7.62 -10.74 8.16
CA LEU A 154 8.78 -10.02 7.67
C LEU A 154 9.18 -8.96 8.71
N ALA A 155 10.38 -9.09 9.26
CA ALA A 155 10.97 -8.08 10.13
C ALA A 155 11.18 -6.78 9.31
N ARG A 156 11.04 -5.66 9.97
CA ARG A 156 11.11 -4.33 9.36
C ARG A 156 11.95 -3.40 10.19
N ASP A 157 12.57 -2.44 9.55
CA ASP A 157 13.42 -1.44 10.18
C ASP A 157 12.71 -0.09 10.27
N LYS A 158 11.85 0.22 9.26
CA LYS A 158 11.03 1.43 9.23
C LYS A 158 9.62 1.14 8.76
N GLU A 159 8.66 1.89 9.31
CA GLU A 159 7.24 1.81 8.97
C GLU A 159 6.69 3.19 8.61
N ILE A 160 6.13 3.30 7.41
CA ILE A 160 5.45 4.50 6.91
C ILE A 160 3.96 4.16 6.76
N VAL A 161 3.11 4.91 7.42
CA VAL A 161 1.65 4.76 7.29
C VAL A 161 1.09 5.86 6.42
N VAL A 162 0.32 5.47 5.41
CA VAL A 162 -0.39 6.40 4.54
C VAL A 162 -1.85 6.45 4.95
N ILE A 163 -2.37 7.66 5.17
CA ILE A 163 -3.75 7.93 5.58
C ILE A 163 -4.43 8.77 4.49
N ASP A 164 -5.67 8.43 4.15
CA ASP A 164 -6.56 9.32 3.42
C ASP A 164 -6.99 10.47 4.35
N GLY A 165 -6.59 11.69 4.04
CA GLY A 165 -6.79 12.85 4.89
C GLY A 165 -8.25 13.29 5.04
N VAL A 166 -9.13 12.85 4.12
CA VAL A 166 -10.57 13.16 4.16
C VAL A 166 -11.34 12.10 4.94
N ARG A 167 -11.19 10.83 4.56
CA ARG A 167 -11.91 9.71 5.22
C ARG A 167 -11.28 9.31 6.55
N ARG A 168 -9.97 9.52 6.69
CA ARG A 168 -9.16 9.10 7.83
C ARG A 168 -9.48 7.66 8.26
N PHE A 169 -10.14 7.50 9.39
CA PHE A 169 -10.43 6.19 10.00
C PHE A 169 -11.91 5.82 9.93
N GLY A 170 -12.72 6.57 9.15
CA GLY A 170 -14.17 6.39 9.06
C GLY A 170 -14.81 6.43 10.43
N ASN A 171 -15.69 5.45 10.73
CA ASN A 171 -16.36 5.32 12.03
C ASN A 171 -15.44 4.77 13.15
N GLY A 172 -14.17 4.49 12.88
CA GLY A 172 -13.19 4.02 13.85
C GLY A 172 -13.30 2.56 14.27
N TRP A 173 -14.23 1.78 13.70
CA TRP A 173 -14.37 0.35 14.00
C TRP A 173 -13.48 -0.51 13.10
N TRP A 174 -13.15 -1.71 13.61
CA TRP A 174 -12.46 -2.72 12.81
C TRP A 174 -13.37 -3.29 11.71
N LEU A 175 -12.78 -3.91 10.73
CA LEU A 175 -13.51 -4.73 9.76
C LEU A 175 -14.36 -5.80 10.48
N PRO A 176 -15.58 -6.09 9.99
CA PRO A 176 -16.27 -5.45 8.86
C PRO A 176 -17.15 -4.24 9.26
N ALA A 177 -17.33 -3.93 10.54
CA ALA A 177 -18.20 -2.83 11.01
C ALA A 177 -17.65 -1.44 10.63
N GLY A 178 -16.35 -1.31 10.48
CA GLY A 178 -15.66 -0.12 10.00
C GLY A 178 -14.50 -0.49 9.08
N PRO A 179 -13.75 0.50 8.61
CA PRO A 179 -12.70 0.27 7.63
C PRO A 179 -11.38 -0.21 8.25
N MET A 180 -11.24 -0.24 9.57
CA MET A 180 -9.93 -0.40 10.21
C MET A 180 -9.42 -1.84 10.20
N ARG A 181 -8.18 -2.02 9.73
CA ARG A 181 -7.38 -3.25 9.87
C ARG A 181 -6.68 -3.28 11.23
N GLU A 182 -6.20 -2.10 11.68
CA GLU A 182 -5.59 -1.88 12.99
C GLU A 182 -6.11 -0.57 13.59
N ARG A 183 -6.04 -0.42 14.91
CA ARG A 183 -6.49 0.81 15.60
C ARG A 183 -5.60 2.01 15.28
N ALA A 184 -6.17 3.21 15.32
CA ALA A 184 -5.44 4.47 15.12
C ALA A 184 -4.28 4.66 16.11
N SER A 185 -4.35 4.03 17.30
CA SER A 185 -3.23 4.04 18.26
C SER A 185 -1.91 3.46 17.71
N ARG A 186 -1.99 2.70 16.62
CA ARG A 186 -0.83 2.16 15.91
C ARG A 186 0.11 3.26 15.39
N LEU A 187 -0.43 4.43 15.07
CA LEU A 187 0.36 5.58 14.60
C LEU A 187 1.44 6.03 15.58
N ARG A 188 1.28 5.76 16.88
CA ARG A 188 2.28 6.12 17.89
C ARG A 188 3.56 5.28 17.83
N SER A 189 3.55 4.19 17.08
CA SER A 189 4.66 3.23 16.99
C SER A 189 5.21 3.08 15.56
N VAL A 190 4.85 3.99 14.65
CA VAL A 190 5.40 4.04 13.29
C VAL A 190 6.39 5.20 13.15
N ASP A 191 7.28 5.12 12.17
CA ASP A 191 8.33 6.11 11.97
C ASP A 191 7.82 7.38 11.26
N ALA A 192 6.84 7.23 10.36
CA ALA A 192 6.24 8.36 9.66
C ALA A 192 4.77 8.12 9.32
N VAL A 193 4.00 9.20 9.31
CA VAL A 193 2.59 9.22 8.88
C VAL A 193 2.44 10.22 7.75
N ILE A 194 2.04 9.74 6.57
CA ILE A 194 1.78 10.56 5.38
C ILE A 194 0.27 10.68 5.19
N VAL A 195 -0.22 11.90 5.01
CA VAL A 195 -1.64 12.20 4.83
C VAL A 195 -1.88 12.65 3.40
N ASN A 196 -2.61 11.82 2.65
CA ASN A 196 -2.95 12.09 1.26
C ASN A 196 -4.22 12.95 1.17
N GLY A 197 -4.07 14.21 0.77
CA GLY A 197 -5.16 15.19 0.75
C GLY A 197 -5.68 15.54 2.15
N GLY A 198 -6.73 16.37 2.20
CA GLY A 198 -7.30 16.83 3.48
C GLY A 198 -6.32 17.59 4.36
N LEU A 199 -6.56 17.59 5.67
CA LEU A 199 -5.73 18.30 6.65
C LEU A 199 -4.82 17.32 7.41
N ALA A 200 -3.51 17.57 7.36
CA ALA A 200 -2.53 16.88 8.19
C ALA A 200 -2.57 17.47 9.63
N ARG A 201 -2.43 16.57 10.61
CA ARG A 201 -2.31 16.96 12.03
C ARG A 201 -0.85 17.20 12.40
N PRO A 202 -0.56 17.83 13.55
CA PRO A 202 0.82 17.97 14.03
C PRO A 202 1.54 16.60 14.07
N GLY A 203 2.76 16.55 13.50
CA GLY A 203 3.55 15.33 13.37
C GLY A 203 3.19 14.44 12.17
N GLU A 204 2.17 14.77 11.38
CA GLU A 204 1.84 14.11 10.12
C GLU A 204 2.44 14.89 8.93
N ILE A 205 2.84 14.19 7.89
CA ILE A 205 3.43 14.76 6.67
C ILE A 205 2.34 14.92 5.62
N PRO A 206 1.99 16.14 5.19
CA PRO A 206 1.00 16.33 4.13
C PRO A 206 1.53 15.86 2.77
N MET A 207 0.68 15.19 2.01
CA MET A 207 0.93 14.78 0.63
C MET A 207 -0.22 15.25 -0.26
N GLN A 208 0.10 15.73 -1.44
CA GLN A 208 -0.86 16.05 -2.48
C GLN A 208 -0.44 15.38 -3.78
N LEU A 209 -1.34 14.61 -4.37
CA LEU A 209 -1.15 14.08 -5.72
C LEU A 209 -1.40 15.20 -6.72
N ARG A 210 -0.41 15.43 -7.58
CA ARG A 210 -0.55 16.34 -8.72
C ARG A 210 -0.61 15.51 -9.99
N PRO A 211 -1.69 15.61 -10.78
CA PRO A 211 -1.75 14.91 -12.05
C PRO A 211 -0.62 15.44 -12.96
N GLY A 212 0.03 14.54 -13.65
CA GLY A 212 0.98 14.86 -14.70
C GLY A 212 0.27 15.05 -16.04
N GLN A 213 1.07 15.01 -17.11
CA GLN A 213 0.52 15.04 -18.46
C GLN A 213 -0.28 13.76 -18.76
N ALA A 214 -1.34 13.90 -19.54
CA ALA A 214 -2.03 12.76 -20.13
C ALA A 214 -1.11 12.11 -21.18
N VAL A 215 -1.07 10.78 -21.17
CA VAL A 215 -0.25 9.99 -22.10
C VAL A 215 -1.16 9.16 -22.98
N ASN A 216 -1.05 9.31 -24.29
CA ASN A 216 -1.74 8.44 -25.23
C ASN A 216 -1.13 7.03 -25.14
N LEU A 217 -1.94 6.02 -24.79
CA LEU A 217 -1.46 4.67 -24.56
C LEU A 217 -0.96 3.95 -25.82
N LEU A 218 -1.38 4.41 -27.01
CA LEU A 218 -0.96 3.82 -28.30
C LEU A 218 0.29 4.48 -28.85
N THR A 219 0.37 5.83 -28.77
CA THR A 219 1.44 6.58 -29.40
C THR A 219 2.53 7.03 -28.43
N GLY A 220 2.26 7.02 -27.13
CA GLY A 220 3.13 7.58 -26.09
C GLY A 220 3.14 9.12 -26.05
N GLU A 221 2.37 9.79 -26.92
CA GLU A 221 2.30 11.25 -26.98
C GLU A 221 1.79 11.80 -25.63
N ARG A 222 2.41 12.87 -25.17
CA ARG A 222 2.08 13.53 -23.90
C ARG A 222 1.45 14.89 -24.17
N ARG A 223 0.33 15.15 -23.50
CA ARG A 223 -0.37 16.45 -23.55
C ARG A 223 -0.79 16.87 -22.16
N ASP A 224 -0.91 18.18 -21.94
CA ASP A 224 -1.54 18.69 -20.75
C ASP A 224 -3.00 18.21 -20.70
N ALA A 225 -3.43 17.69 -19.55
CA ALA A 225 -4.80 17.23 -19.36
C ALA A 225 -5.82 18.37 -19.57
N ALA A 226 -5.45 19.61 -19.27
CA ALA A 226 -6.26 20.79 -19.51
C ALA A 226 -6.44 21.14 -21.00
N ALA A 227 -5.59 20.61 -21.88
CA ALA A 227 -5.67 20.81 -23.34
C ALA A 227 -6.50 19.74 -24.06
N LEU A 228 -7.14 18.84 -23.33
CA LEU A 228 -7.97 17.77 -23.87
C LEU A 228 -9.44 18.18 -23.84
N ASP A 229 -10.08 18.22 -25.02
CA ASP A 229 -11.52 18.49 -25.17
C ASP A 229 -12.32 17.18 -25.27
N ASN A 230 -13.57 17.20 -24.85
CA ASN A 230 -14.53 16.09 -24.97
C ASN A 230 -14.01 14.76 -24.35
N VAL A 231 -13.44 14.84 -23.15
CA VAL A 231 -12.91 13.66 -22.44
C VAL A 231 -13.94 13.00 -21.53
N VAL A 232 -13.91 11.67 -21.48
CA VAL A 232 -14.57 10.89 -20.43
C VAL A 232 -13.50 10.41 -19.47
N ALA A 233 -13.56 10.88 -18.22
CA ALA A 233 -12.65 10.43 -17.17
C ALA A 233 -13.17 9.15 -16.54
N MET A 234 -12.31 8.11 -16.49
CA MET A 234 -12.59 6.86 -15.80
C MET A 234 -11.48 6.60 -14.79
N ALA A 235 -11.83 6.31 -13.54
CA ALA A 235 -10.86 6.01 -12.51
C ALA A 235 -11.36 4.92 -11.57
N GLY A 236 -10.53 3.89 -11.36
CA GLY A 236 -10.74 2.83 -10.36
C GLY A 236 -10.13 3.17 -9.00
N ILE A 237 -10.27 4.43 -8.55
CA ILE A 237 -9.64 4.94 -7.31
C ILE A 237 -10.66 5.15 -6.20
N GLY A 238 -10.17 5.11 -4.93
CA GLY A 238 -11.03 5.18 -3.74
C GLY A 238 -11.74 6.52 -3.51
N GLN A 239 -11.34 7.59 -4.19
CA GLN A 239 -12.02 8.89 -4.23
C GLN A 239 -12.04 9.40 -5.66
N ASP A 240 -13.22 9.41 -6.24
CA ASP A 240 -13.51 10.15 -7.44
C ASP A 240 -14.04 11.54 -7.01
N ARG A 241 -13.25 12.59 -7.26
CA ARG A 241 -13.78 13.95 -7.17
C ARG A 241 -14.62 14.17 -8.43
N LYS A 242 -15.94 14.12 -8.27
CA LYS A 242 -16.82 14.69 -9.29
C LYS A 242 -16.45 16.16 -9.42
N SER A 243 -15.81 16.47 -10.52
CA SER A 243 -15.64 17.84 -10.99
C SER A 243 -16.98 18.40 -11.44
#